data_aec4a2a6f03af8907a324887e2bd166a
#
_entry.id   aec4a2a6f03af8907a324887e2bd166a
#
_cell.length_a   1.000
_cell.length_b   1.000
_cell.length_c   1.000
_cell.angle_alpha   90.00
_cell.angle_beta   90.00
_cell.angle_gamma   90.00
#
_symmetry.space_group_name_H-M   'P 1'
#
loop_
_entity.id
_entity.type
_entity.pdbx_description
1 polymer ?
#
loop_
_entity_poly.entity_id
_entity_poly.type
_entity_poly.pdbx_seq_one_letter_code
_entity_poly.pdbx_strand_id
1 'polypeptide(L)'
;MTFQDKKILVAELSGTGISMIAYLRKNGAEVAAYDAELKPERVSQIGKMFDGLVFYTGRLKDALDNGFDILALSPGISERQPDIEAFKQNGRRVLKTTDRKSVV
;
A
#
# COMPACT_ATOMS: atom_id res chain seq x y z
N MET A 1 15.98 8.88 4.37
CA MET A 1 15.36 8.91 3.06
C MET A 1 13.87 9.17 3.17
N THR A 2 13.36 10.05 2.38
CA THR A 2 11.96 10.39 2.44
C THR A 2 11.22 9.82 1.24
N PHE A 3 9.91 9.71 1.37
CA PHE A 3 9.05 9.31 0.28
C PHE A 3 8.24 10.49 -0.26
N GLN A 4 8.77 11.67 -0.05
CA GLN A 4 8.07 12.89 -0.43
C GLN A 4 7.77 12.89 -1.92
N ASP A 5 6.54 13.24 -2.27
CA ASP A 5 6.07 13.31 -3.64
C ASP A 5 5.97 11.95 -4.34
N LYS A 6 6.13 10.85 -3.59
CA LYS A 6 5.91 9.53 -4.14
C LYS A 6 4.49 9.08 -3.91
N LYS A 7 3.92 8.44 -4.90
CA LYS A 7 2.56 7.90 -4.81
C LYS A 7 2.66 6.41 -4.53
N ILE A 8 2.19 6.00 -3.37
CA ILE A 8 2.41 4.64 -2.86
C ILE A 8 1.09 3.96 -2.57
N LEU A 9 0.94 2.73 -3.06
CA LEU A 9 -0.20 1.90 -2.74
C LEU A 9 0.22 0.89 -1.69
N VAL A 10 -0.46 0.89 -0.54
CA VAL A 10 -0.22 -0.09 0.51
C VAL A 10 -1.24 -1.20 0.35
N ALA A 11 -0.76 -2.40 0.07
CA ALA A 11 -1.62 -3.55 -0.18
C ALA A 11 -1.78 -4.38 1.08
N GLU A 12 -3.02 -4.71 1.35
CA GLU A 12 -3.49 -5.46 2.51
C GLU A 12 -3.52 -4.62 3.78
N LEU A 13 -4.74 -4.41 4.27
CA LEU A 13 -4.96 -3.54 5.43
C LEU A 13 -4.98 -4.33 6.73
N SER A 14 -3.91 -5.06 6.97
CA SER A 14 -3.64 -5.70 8.25
C SER A 14 -3.05 -4.65 9.20
N GLY A 15 -2.75 -5.07 10.42
CA GLY A 15 -2.07 -4.17 11.35
C GLY A 15 -0.75 -3.63 10.79
N THR A 16 0.00 -4.47 10.10
CA THR A 16 1.23 -4.06 9.46
C THR A 16 0.98 -3.03 8.36
N GLY A 17 -0.06 -3.24 7.55
CA GLY A 17 -0.40 -2.31 6.50
C GLY A 17 -0.79 -0.94 7.05
N ILE A 18 -1.57 -0.93 8.11
CA ILE A 18 -1.98 0.32 8.75
C ILE A 18 -0.79 1.08 9.30
N SER A 19 0.13 0.37 9.94
CA SER A 19 1.36 0.99 10.44
C SER A 19 2.20 1.57 9.31
N MET A 20 2.24 0.87 8.19
CA MET A 20 2.98 1.33 7.04
C MET A 20 2.36 2.60 6.45
N ILE A 21 1.04 2.67 6.39
CA ILE A 21 0.37 3.88 5.92
C ILE A 21 0.77 5.07 6.78
N ALA A 22 0.73 4.90 8.10
CA ALA A 22 1.09 5.98 9.02
C ALA A 22 2.54 6.43 8.79
N TYR A 23 3.45 5.48 8.67
CA TYR A 23 4.85 5.77 8.47
C TYR A 23 5.10 6.52 7.16
N LEU A 24 4.50 6.05 6.08
CA LEU A 24 4.72 6.65 4.78
C LEU A 24 4.13 8.05 4.68
N ARG A 25 2.93 8.24 5.23
CA ARG A 25 2.32 9.57 5.23
C ARG A 25 3.16 10.55 6.04
N LYS A 26 3.72 10.08 7.14
CA LYS A 26 4.59 10.91 7.97
C LYS A 26 5.82 11.35 7.19
N ASN A 27 6.25 10.56 6.23
CA ASN A 27 7.42 10.85 5.42
C ASN A 27 7.09 11.54 4.10
N GLY A 28 5.89 12.08 3.99
CA GLY A 28 5.54 12.92 2.87
C GLY A 28 4.97 12.22 1.64
N ALA A 29 4.71 10.92 1.74
CA ALA A 29 4.16 10.19 0.60
C ALA A 29 2.67 10.42 0.44
N GLU A 30 2.22 10.34 -0.79
CA GLU A 30 0.80 10.28 -1.09
C GLU A 30 0.41 8.80 -1.06
N VAL A 31 -0.36 8.39 -0.07
CA VAL A 31 -0.62 6.98 0.18
C VAL A 31 -2.08 6.63 -0.09
N ALA A 32 -2.29 5.52 -0.77
CA ALA A 32 -3.60 4.92 -0.91
C ALA A 32 -3.56 3.51 -0.35
N ALA A 33 -4.72 2.98 -0.01
CA ALA A 33 -4.83 1.67 0.61
C ALA A 33 -5.55 0.72 -0.34
N TYR A 34 -5.11 -0.54 -0.32
CA TYR A 34 -5.74 -1.58 -1.13
C TYR A 34 -5.96 -2.82 -0.29
N ASP A 35 -7.13 -3.42 -0.47
CA ASP A 35 -7.39 -4.74 0.07
C ASP A 35 -8.35 -5.44 -0.87
N ALA A 36 -8.12 -6.73 -1.12
CA ALA A 36 -8.98 -7.49 -2.03
C ALA A 36 -10.41 -7.54 -1.53
N GLU A 37 -10.60 -7.53 -0.22
CA GLU A 37 -11.91 -7.50 0.38
C GLU A 37 -11.99 -6.35 1.38
N LEU A 38 -12.74 -5.31 1.03
CA LEU A 38 -12.90 -4.15 1.89
C LEU A 38 -14.33 -4.07 2.38
N LYS A 39 -14.50 -4.21 3.69
CA LYS A 39 -15.81 -4.06 4.32
C LYS A 39 -16.04 -2.60 4.69
N PRO A 40 -17.28 -2.12 4.59
CA PRO A 40 -17.57 -0.72 4.91
C PRO A 40 -17.12 -0.29 6.29
N GLU A 41 -17.24 -1.18 7.28
CA GLU A 41 -16.79 -0.86 8.64
C GLU A 41 -15.30 -0.60 8.68
N ARG A 42 -14.52 -1.41 7.94
CA ARG A 42 -13.07 -1.24 7.89
C ARG A 42 -12.71 0.09 7.26
N VAL A 43 -13.35 0.42 6.16
CA VAL A 43 -13.11 1.69 5.48
C VAL A 43 -13.39 2.84 6.43
N SER A 44 -14.50 2.76 7.16
CA SER A 44 -14.87 3.80 8.11
C SER A 44 -13.85 3.94 9.22
N GLN A 45 -13.43 2.82 9.80
CA GLN A 45 -12.45 2.83 10.89
C GLN A 45 -11.12 3.42 10.46
N ILE A 46 -10.62 2.94 9.32
CA ILE A 46 -9.31 3.38 8.84
C ILE A 46 -9.38 4.80 8.32
N GLY A 47 -10.49 5.16 7.70
CA GLY A 47 -10.68 6.53 7.23
C GLY A 47 -10.68 7.57 8.32
N LYS A 48 -11.11 7.17 9.52
CA LYS A 48 -11.05 8.07 10.66
C LYS A 48 -9.62 8.27 11.16
N MET A 49 -8.77 7.28 10.93
CA MET A 49 -7.37 7.36 11.34
C MET A 49 -6.55 8.20 10.38
N PHE A 50 -6.91 8.18 9.12
CA PHE A 50 -6.11 8.84 8.08
C PHE A 50 -7.01 9.69 7.21
N ASP A 51 -6.96 10.96 7.42
CA ASP A 51 -7.79 11.92 6.70
C ASP A 51 -7.47 11.89 5.21
N GLY A 52 -8.51 11.79 4.39
CA GLY A 52 -8.32 11.82 2.94
C GLY A 52 -7.75 10.56 2.32
N LEU A 53 -7.63 9.48 3.07
CA LEU A 53 -7.08 8.24 2.54
C LEU A 53 -8.00 7.65 1.48
N VAL A 54 -7.43 7.31 0.32
CA VAL A 54 -8.15 6.70 -0.78
C VAL A 54 -8.06 5.19 -0.66
N PHE A 55 -9.16 4.50 -0.89
CA PHE A 55 -9.23 3.05 -0.78
C PHE A 55 -9.52 2.42 -2.14
N TYR A 56 -8.84 1.32 -2.43
CA TYR A 56 -9.08 0.52 -3.61
C TYR A 56 -9.36 -0.91 -3.18
N THR A 57 -10.20 -1.60 -3.96
CA THR A 57 -10.52 -2.99 -3.69
C THR A 57 -10.67 -3.72 -5.02
N GLY A 58 -10.84 -5.04 -4.97
CA GLY A 58 -10.98 -5.85 -6.16
C GLY A 58 -9.66 -6.30 -6.71
N ARG A 59 -9.42 -6.07 -8.00
CA ARG A 59 -8.19 -6.54 -8.62
C ARG A 59 -7.05 -5.56 -8.37
N LEU A 60 -5.93 -6.11 -7.96
CA LEU A 60 -4.75 -5.29 -7.68
C LEU A 60 -4.28 -4.54 -8.93
N LYS A 61 -4.36 -5.18 -10.09
CA LYS A 61 -3.95 -4.54 -11.33
C LYS A 61 -4.72 -3.24 -11.57
N ASP A 62 -6.02 -3.26 -11.33
CA ASP A 62 -6.83 -2.07 -11.54
C ASP A 62 -6.43 -0.93 -10.62
N ALA A 63 -6.09 -1.27 -9.38
CA ALA A 63 -5.60 -0.27 -8.45
C ALA A 63 -4.26 0.31 -8.91
N LEU A 64 -3.36 -0.56 -9.35
CA LEU A 64 -2.04 -0.14 -9.79
C LEU A 64 -2.07 0.73 -11.05
N ASP A 65 -3.11 0.59 -11.86
CA ASP A 65 -3.25 1.39 -13.07
C ASP A 65 -3.50 2.87 -12.78
N ASN A 66 -3.65 3.24 -11.53
CA ASN A 66 -3.86 4.64 -11.14
C ASN A 66 -2.56 5.43 -11.00
N GLY A 67 -1.45 4.88 -11.46
CA GLY A 67 -0.21 5.66 -11.54
C GLY A 67 0.61 5.70 -10.27
N PHE A 68 0.72 4.58 -9.59
CA PHE A 68 1.55 4.52 -8.39
C PHE A 68 3.03 4.34 -8.73
N ASP A 69 3.88 4.98 -7.94
CA ASP A 69 5.33 4.84 -8.09
C ASP A 69 5.85 3.63 -7.35
N ILE A 70 5.24 3.30 -6.23
CA ILE A 70 5.70 2.25 -5.33
C ILE A 70 4.51 1.44 -4.86
N LEU A 71 4.72 0.13 -4.77
CA LEU A 71 3.76 -0.79 -4.17
C LEU A 71 4.36 -1.32 -2.87
N ALA A 72 3.71 -1.07 -1.76
CA ALA A 72 4.15 -1.56 -0.46
C ALA A 72 3.32 -2.78 -0.10
N LEU A 73 3.99 -3.90 0.15
CA LEU A 73 3.33 -5.17 0.43
C LEU A 73 3.48 -5.56 1.89
N SER A 74 2.40 -6.07 2.47
CA SER A 74 2.53 -6.69 3.77
C SER A 74 3.07 -8.11 3.60
N PRO A 75 3.60 -8.71 4.69
CA PRO A 75 4.29 -9.99 4.59
C PRO A 75 3.43 -11.14 4.07
N GLY A 76 2.11 -11.03 4.20
CA GLY A 76 1.23 -12.09 3.77
C GLY A 76 0.98 -12.16 2.28
N ILE A 77 1.47 -11.18 1.52
CA ILE A 77 1.21 -11.11 0.09
C ILE A 77 2.42 -11.61 -0.67
N SER A 78 2.19 -12.53 -1.61
CA SER A 78 3.26 -13.07 -2.44
C SER A 78 3.67 -12.07 -3.51
N GLU A 79 4.98 -11.85 -3.65
CA GLU A 79 5.51 -11.00 -4.72
C GLU A 79 5.42 -11.68 -6.09
N ARG A 80 5.05 -12.94 -6.12
CA ARG A 80 4.99 -13.70 -7.37
C ARG A 80 3.68 -13.57 -8.11
N GLN A 81 2.77 -12.78 -7.60
CA GLN A 81 1.52 -12.55 -8.31
C GLN A 81 1.78 -11.85 -9.63
N PRO A 82 1.06 -12.25 -10.70
CA PRO A 82 1.29 -11.66 -12.01
C PRO A 82 1.18 -10.15 -12.04
N ASP A 83 0.26 -9.58 -11.29
CA ASP A 83 0.06 -8.15 -11.26
C ASP A 83 1.26 -7.43 -10.68
N ILE A 84 1.89 -8.04 -9.67
CA ILE A 84 3.06 -7.46 -9.03
C ILE A 84 4.28 -7.60 -9.93
N GLU A 85 4.40 -8.74 -10.61
CA GLU A 85 5.49 -8.94 -11.55
C GLU A 85 5.42 -7.92 -12.68
N ALA A 86 4.23 -7.67 -13.20
CA ALA A 86 4.07 -6.69 -14.26
C ALA A 86 4.44 -5.28 -13.78
N PHE A 87 4.09 -4.97 -12.55
CA PHE A 87 4.42 -3.68 -11.96
C PHE A 87 5.93 -3.49 -11.88
N LYS A 88 6.65 -4.52 -11.46
CA LYS A 88 8.12 -4.48 -11.41
C LYS A 88 8.73 -4.35 -12.80
N GLN A 89 8.17 -5.04 -13.77
CA GLN A 89 8.71 -5.02 -15.13
C GLN A 89 8.57 -3.66 -15.78
N ASN A 90 7.64 -2.85 -15.29
CA ASN A 90 7.49 -1.48 -15.75
C ASN A 90 8.45 -0.52 -15.07
N GLY A 91 9.43 -1.03 -14.36
CA GLY A 91 10.42 -0.20 -13.70
C GLY A 91 9.93 0.39 -12.38
N ARG A 92 8.82 -0.08 -11.87
CA ARG A 92 8.28 0.41 -10.62
C ARG A 92 8.86 -0.35 -9.44
N ARG A 93 8.82 0.27 -8.30
CA ARG A 93 9.44 -0.25 -7.09
C ARG A 93 8.43 -0.97 -6.20
N VAL A 94 8.86 -2.10 -5.64
CA VAL A 94 8.06 -2.82 -4.66
C VAL A 94 8.80 -2.81 -3.34
N LEU A 95 8.12 -2.34 -2.29
CA LEU A 95 8.64 -2.38 -0.94
C LEU A 95 7.98 -3.54 -0.22
N LYS A 96 8.76 -4.34 0.43
CA LYS A 96 8.22 -5.45 1.19
C LYS A 96 8.57 -5.27 2.65
N THR A 97 7.57 -5.25 3.49
CA THR A 97 7.77 -5.19 4.93
C THR A 97 8.00 -6.60 5.42
N THR A 98 9.22 -6.93 5.74
CA THR A 98 9.52 -8.31 6.15
C THR A 98 9.15 -8.56 7.59
N ASP A 99 9.43 -7.60 8.45
CA ASP A 99 9.04 -7.71 9.84
C ASP A 99 9.29 -6.37 10.49
N ARG A 100 8.98 -6.28 11.78
CA ARG A 100 9.08 -5.01 12.46
C ARG A 100 10.51 -4.57 12.69
N LYS A 101 11.46 -5.45 12.55
CA LYS A 101 12.85 -5.05 12.74
C LYS A 101 13.33 -4.13 11.64
N SER A 102 12.88 -4.39 10.44
CA SER A 102 13.28 -3.59 9.31
C SER A 102 12.68 -2.19 9.36
N VAL A 103 11.71 -1.99 10.20
CA VAL A 103 11.02 -0.72 10.31
C VAL A 103 11.71 0.21 11.29
N VAL A 104 12.44 -0.35 12.16
CA VAL A 104 13.09 0.43 13.23
C VAL A 104 14.17 1.35 12.74
#